data_71b00518dc8600659031ff47a79c8dca
#
_entry.id   71b00518dc8600659031ff47a79c8dca
#
_cell.length_a   1.000
_cell.length_b   1.000
_cell.length_c   1.000
_cell.angle_alpha   90.00
_cell.angle_beta   90.00
_cell.angle_gamma   90.00
#
_symmetry.space_group_name_H-M   'P 1'
#
loop_
_entity.id
_entity.type
_entity.pdbx_description
1 polymer ?
#
loop_
_entity_poly.entity_id
_entity_poly.type
_entity_poly.pdbx_seq_one_letter_code
_entity_poly.pdbx_strand_id
1 'polypeptide(L)'
;MAELTLKEQLGNAVKDAMRNKDKVRLVTLRMAQAAVKQIEVDERRDLTDEDVLKVLDKMLKQRRDAASQYDDAGRQELGDKERAEMVIIEEFMPAALSEDDLDGMIRAAIRSTGAQGMQDMGNVMGELRPQVLGRVDMGHLSKKVRALLAG
;
A
#
# COMPACT_ATOMS: atom_id res chain seq x y z
N MET A 1 22.70 8.02 -12.08
CA MET A 1 21.63 7.35 -12.84
C MET A 1 20.29 7.62 -12.18
N ALA A 2 19.29 7.92 -12.99
CA ALA A 2 17.95 8.08 -12.46
C ALA A 2 17.39 6.73 -12.02
N GLU A 3 16.72 6.70 -10.87
CA GLU A 3 16.04 5.51 -10.42
C GLU A 3 14.83 5.23 -11.30
N LEU A 4 14.50 3.96 -11.45
CA LEU A 4 13.31 3.56 -12.19
C LEU A 4 12.05 3.96 -11.41
N THR A 5 11.07 4.48 -12.14
CA THR A 5 9.75 4.72 -11.55
C THR A 5 9.08 3.38 -11.21
N LEU A 6 8.08 3.41 -10.35
CA LEU A 6 7.32 2.18 -10.03
C LEU A 6 6.65 1.62 -11.27
N LYS A 7 6.15 2.46 -12.18
CA LYS A 7 5.58 1.99 -13.45
C LYS A 7 6.62 1.24 -14.28
N GLU A 8 7.83 1.76 -14.36
CA GLU A 8 8.93 1.11 -15.07
C GLU A 8 9.34 -0.20 -14.42
N GLN A 9 9.39 -0.23 -13.08
CA GLN A 9 9.68 -1.45 -12.33
C GLN A 9 8.63 -2.52 -12.59
N LEU A 10 7.34 -2.16 -12.58
CA LEU A 10 6.25 -3.08 -12.91
C LEU A 10 6.40 -3.61 -14.34
N GLY A 11 6.71 -2.74 -15.29
CA GLY A 11 6.90 -3.13 -16.68
C GLY A 11 8.06 -4.11 -16.86
N ASN A 12 9.18 -3.86 -16.20
CA ASN A 12 10.34 -4.75 -16.23
C ASN A 12 10.02 -6.11 -15.58
N ALA A 13 9.30 -6.10 -14.46
CA ALA A 13 8.89 -7.33 -13.77
C ALA A 13 7.95 -8.17 -14.63
N VAL A 14 7.06 -7.54 -15.39
CA VAL A 14 6.19 -8.24 -16.35
C VAL A 14 7.03 -8.95 -17.42
N LYS A 15 8.01 -8.26 -17.98
CA LYS A 15 8.90 -8.85 -18.99
C LYS A 15 9.67 -10.04 -18.42
N ASP A 16 10.17 -9.92 -17.21
CA ASP A 16 10.91 -11.00 -16.55
C ASP A 16 10.01 -12.20 -16.27
N ALA A 17 8.78 -11.96 -15.80
CA ALA A 17 7.81 -13.03 -15.57
C ALA A 17 7.45 -13.77 -16.87
N MET A 18 7.36 -13.03 -17.97
CA MET A 18 7.13 -13.64 -19.30
C MET A 18 8.29 -14.53 -19.71
N ARG A 19 9.53 -14.04 -19.56
CA ARG A 19 10.74 -14.81 -19.88
C ARG A 19 10.85 -16.07 -19.05
N ASN A 20 10.53 -15.97 -17.76
CA ASN A 20 10.62 -17.08 -16.81
C ASN A 20 9.40 -17.99 -16.85
N LYS A 21 8.39 -17.67 -17.66
CA LYS A 21 7.13 -18.42 -17.77
C LYS A 21 6.42 -18.58 -16.43
N ASP A 22 6.55 -17.56 -15.57
CA ASP A 22 5.90 -17.50 -14.26
C ASP A 22 4.50 -16.93 -14.42
N LYS A 23 3.53 -17.80 -14.64
CA LYS A 23 2.15 -17.43 -14.97
C LYS A 23 1.44 -16.68 -13.84
N VAL A 24 1.60 -17.14 -12.60
CA VAL A 24 0.96 -16.52 -11.44
C VAL A 24 1.48 -15.10 -11.25
N ARG A 25 2.79 -14.94 -11.30
CA ARG A 25 3.44 -13.65 -11.18
C ARG A 25 3.01 -12.71 -12.32
N LEU A 26 3.00 -13.22 -13.53
CA LEU A 26 2.63 -12.43 -14.72
C LEU A 26 1.21 -11.89 -14.61
N VAL A 27 0.24 -12.74 -14.24
CA VAL A 27 -1.15 -12.35 -14.12
C VAL A 27 -1.32 -11.26 -13.04
N THR A 28 -0.71 -11.46 -11.88
CA THR A 28 -0.78 -10.50 -10.78
C THR A 28 -0.19 -9.14 -11.18
N LEU A 29 0.98 -9.14 -11.81
CA LEU A 29 1.64 -7.90 -12.26
C LEU A 29 0.83 -7.19 -13.34
N ARG A 30 0.22 -7.93 -14.25
CA ARG A 30 -0.65 -7.34 -15.28
C ARG A 30 -1.90 -6.73 -14.69
N MET A 31 -2.45 -7.31 -13.63
CA MET A 31 -3.58 -6.72 -12.89
C MET A 31 -3.19 -5.37 -12.30
N ALA A 32 -1.98 -5.28 -11.73
CA ALA A 32 -1.47 -4.02 -11.20
C ALA A 32 -1.31 -2.97 -12.31
N GLN A 33 -0.71 -3.35 -13.43
CA GLN A 33 -0.57 -2.45 -14.58
C GLN A 33 -1.93 -1.98 -15.10
N ALA A 34 -2.90 -2.88 -15.18
CA ALA A 34 -4.25 -2.55 -15.66
C ALA A 34 -4.93 -1.55 -14.72
N ALA A 35 -4.77 -1.73 -13.40
CA ALA A 35 -5.33 -0.81 -12.41
C ALA A 35 -4.73 0.59 -12.55
N VAL A 36 -3.41 0.68 -12.73
CA VAL A 36 -2.72 1.95 -12.96
C VAL A 36 -3.23 2.60 -14.26
N LYS A 37 -3.27 1.83 -15.33
CA LYS A 37 -3.68 2.32 -16.65
C LYS A 37 -5.12 2.84 -16.63
N GLN A 38 -6.01 2.16 -15.93
CA GLN A 38 -7.42 2.57 -15.83
C GLN A 38 -7.53 3.97 -15.23
N ILE A 39 -6.80 4.25 -14.18
CA ILE A 39 -6.82 5.57 -13.54
C ILE A 39 -6.21 6.63 -14.48
N GLU A 40 -5.12 6.29 -15.16
CA GLU A 40 -4.48 7.20 -16.12
C GLU A 40 -5.43 7.60 -17.25
N VAL A 41 -6.20 6.63 -17.77
CA VAL A 41 -7.18 6.88 -18.81
C VAL A 41 -8.35 7.73 -18.27
N ASP A 42 -8.87 7.38 -17.10
CA ASP A 42 -10.02 8.08 -16.51
C ASP A 42 -9.68 9.52 -16.14
N GLU A 43 -8.50 9.74 -15.58
CA GLU A 43 -8.06 11.07 -15.11
C GLU A 43 -7.24 11.84 -16.16
N ARG A 44 -6.90 11.21 -17.27
CA ARG A 44 -6.12 11.80 -18.38
C ARG A 44 -4.80 12.39 -17.91
N ARG A 45 -4.08 11.63 -17.09
CA ARG A 45 -2.74 12.02 -16.59
C ARG A 45 -1.90 10.79 -16.32
N ASP A 46 -0.59 10.98 -16.30
CA ASP A 46 0.33 9.92 -15.87
C ASP A 46 0.35 9.88 -14.35
N LEU A 47 0.37 8.67 -13.78
CA LEU A 47 0.46 8.49 -12.34
C LEU A 47 1.91 8.64 -11.86
N THR A 48 2.08 9.31 -10.73
CA THR A 48 3.36 9.42 -10.03
C THR A 48 3.59 8.15 -9.21
N ASP A 49 4.81 7.98 -8.67
CA ASP A 49 5.12 6.86 -7.77
C ASP A 49 4.16 6.82 -6.57
N GLU A 50 3.86 7.99 -5.99
CA GLU A 50 2.90 8.07 -4.88
C GLU A 50 1.53 7.54 -5.28
N ASP A 51 1.05 7.91 -6.46
CA ASP A 51 -0.22 7.42 -6.99
C ASP A 51 -0.20 5.91 -7.19
N VAL A 52 0.89 5.38 -7.74
CA VAL A 52 1.05 3.94 -7.96
C VAL A 52 1.05 3.19 -6.62
N LEU A 53 1.72 3.73 -5.61
CA LEU A 53 1.70 3.14 -4.26
C LEU A 53 0.28 3.06 -3.70
N LYS A 54 -0.55 4.07 -3.93
CA LYS A 54 -1.95 4.05 -3.50
C LYS A 54 -2.73 2.94 -4.19
N VAL A 55 -2.48 2.73 -5.48
CA VAL A 55 -3.11 1.64 -6.25
C VAL A 55 -2.71 0.29 -5.67
N LEU A 56 -1.41 0.09 -5.45
CA LEU A 56 -0.88 -1.18 -4.91
C LEU A 56 -1.39 -1.44 -3.49
N ASP A 57 -1.44 -0.41 -2.67
CA ASP A 57 -1.96 -0.52 -1.30
C ASP A 57 -3.43 -0.96 -1.29
N LYS A 58 -4.25 -0.38 -2.17
CA LYS A 58 -5.64 -0.78 -2.34
C LYS A 58 -5.75 -2.24 -2.78
N MET A 59 -4.90 -2.66 -3.71
CA MET A 59 -4.88 -4.06 -4.17
C MET A 59 -4.52 -5.03 -3.05
N LEU A 60 -3.56 -4.64 -2.19
CA LEU A 60 -3.19 -5.45 -1.02
C LEU A 60 -4.35 -5.56 -0.04
N LYS A 61 -5.03 -4.46 0.24
CA LYS A 61 -6.18 -4.45 1.14
C LYS A 61 -7.31 -5.34 0.63
N GLN A 62 -7.62 -5.25 -0.66
CA GLN A 62 -8.66 -6.07 -1.29
C GLN A 62 -8.33 -7.56 -1.15
N ARG A 63 -7.08 -7.93 -1.35
CA ARG A 63 -6.64 -9.32 -1.26
C ARG A 63 -6.61 -9.83 0.17
N ARG A 64 -6.22 -8.98 1.11
CA ARG A 64 -6.25 -9.32 2.54
C ARG A 64 -7.67 -9.60 3.00
N ASP A 65 -8.61 -8.74 2.62
CA ASP A 65 -10.02 -8.90 2.96
C ASP A 65 -10.59 -10.17 2.32
N ALA A 66 -10.27 -10.42 1.05
CA ALA A 66 -10.70 -11.64 0.35
C ALA A 66 -10.12 -12.90 0.99
N ALA A 67 -8.84 -12.89 1.34
CA ALA A 67 -8.20 -14.03 2.00
C ALA A 67 -8.88 -14.36 3.33
N SER A 68 -9.18 -13.33 4.12
CA SER A 68 -9.87 -13.49 5.40
C SER A 68 -11.26 -14.10 5.21
N GLN A 69 -12.01 -13.64 4.22
CA GLN A 69 -13.34 -14.17 3.92
C GLN A 69 -13.27 -15.63 3.46
N TYR A 70 -12.30 -15.99 2.64
CA TYR A 70 -12.10 -17.37 2.21
C TYR A 70 -11.73 -18.28 3.39
N ASP A 71 -10.86 -17.81 4.27
CA ASP A 71 -10.48 -18.57 5.47
C ASP A 71 -11.71 -18.82 6.35
N ASP A 72 -12.55 -17.81 6.58
CA ASP A 72 -13.77 -17.90 7.37
C ASP A 72 -14.77 -18.87 6.75
N ALA A 73 -14.77 -18.98 5.42
CA ALA A 73 -15.65 -19.89 4.68
C ALA A 73 -15.07 -21.31 4.55
N GLY A 74 -13.91 -21.57 5.14
CA GLY A 74 -13.24 -22.87 5.03
C GLY A 74 -12.60 -23.13 3.67
N ARG A 75 -12.37 -22.07 2.89
CA ARG A 75 -11.78 -22.17 1.54
C ARG A 75 -10.32 -21.73 1.58
N GLN A 76 -9.51 -22.47 2.31
CA GLN A 76 -8.10 -22.15 2.57
C GLN A 76 -7.28 -21.99 1.28
N GLU A 77 -7.54 -22.85 0.29
CA GLU A 77 -6.80 -22.82 -0.98
C GLU A 77 -7.02 -21.50 -1.75
N LEU A 78 -8.20 -20.91 -1.63
CA LEU A 78 -8.50 -19.62 -2.26
C LEU A 78 -7.87 -18.47 -1.48
N GLY A 79 -7.87 -18.57 -0.14
CA GLY A 79 -7.16 -17.61 0.70
C GLY A 79 -5.66 -17.60 0.45
N ASP A 80 -5.08 -18.79 0.28
CA ASP A 80 -3.65 -18.94 -0.01
C ASP A 80 -3.28 -18.31 -1.35
N LYS A 81 -4.16 -18.41 -2.35
CA LYS A 81 -3.96 -17.77 -3.65
C LYS A 81 -3.92 -16.24 -3.51
N GLU A 82 -4.83 -15.67 -2.73
CA GLU A 82 -4.84 -14.23 -2.47
C GLU A 82 -3.55 -13.79 -1.77
N ARG A 83 -3.09 -14.55 -0.79
CA ARG A 83 -1.85 -14.26 -0.07
C ARG A 83 -0.61 -14.35 -0.97
N ALA A 84 -0.59 -15.30 -1.90
CA ALA A 84 0.49 -15.42 -2.87
C ALA A 84 0.56 -14.18 -3.78
N GLU A 85 -0.59 -13.66 -4.21
CA GLU A 85 -0.66 -12.42 -4.99
C GLU A 85 -0.18 -11.23 -4.18
N MET A 86 -0.51 -11.17 -2.88
CA MET A 86 -0.03 -10.11 -1.98
C MET A 86 1.49 -10.09 -1.89
N VAL A 87 2.13 -11.24 -1.78
CA VAL A 87 3.60 -11.33 -1.71
C VAL A 87 4.23 -10.69 -2.96
N ILE A 88 3.66 -10.93 -4.12
CA ILE A 88 4.15 -10.36 -5.39
C ILE A 88 4.02 -8.83 -5.38
N ILE A 89 2.86 -8.32 -4.96
CA ILE A 89 2.60 -6.87 -4.91
C ILE A 89 3.51 -6.20 -3.88
N GLU A 90 3.72 -6.83 -2.73
CA GLU A 90 4.56 -6.30 -1.65
C GLU A 90 6.00 -6.04 -2.08
N GLU A 91 6.49 -6.74 -3.10
CA GLU A 91 7.85 -6.51 -3.62
C GLU A 91 8.07 -5.08 -4.11
N PHE A 92 7.00 -4.38 -4.48
CA PHE A 92 7.06 -3.01 -5.01
C PHE A 92 6.74 -1.95 -3.96
N MET A 93 6.42 -2.39 -2.75
CA MET A 93 6.09 -1.48 -1.66
C MET A 93 7.33 -1.13 -0.86
N PRO A 94 7.39 0.08 -0.26
CA PRO A 94 8.49 0.42 0.64
C PRO A 94 8.47 -0.48 1.87
N ALA A 95 9.62 -0.56 2.54
CA ALA A 95 9.73 -1.38 3.75
C ALA A 95 8.73 -0.94 4.81
N ALA A 96 8.12 -1.92 5.49
CA ALA A 96 7.18 -1.66 6.58
C ALA A 96 7.88 -0.93 7.74
N LEU A 97 7.16 -0.01 8.36
CA LEU A 97 7.65 0.70 9.55
C LEU A 97 7.53 -0.21 10.78
N SER A 98 8.55 -0.15 11.66
CA SER A 98 8.44 -0.75 12.98
C SER A 98 7.47 0.08 13.84
N GLU A 99 6.94 -0.52 14.91
CA GLU A 99 6.06 0.20 15.83
C GLU A 99 6.78 1.40 16.46
N ASP A 100 8.05 1.25 16.82
CA ASP A 100 8.83 2.34 17.41
C ASP A 100 9.04 3.49 16.41
N ASP A 101 9.36 3.18 15.15
CA ASP A 101 9.51 4.20 14.11
C ASP A 101 8.20 4.92 13.87
N LEU A 102 7.10 4.18 13.83
CA LEU A 102 5.77 4.75 13.63
C LEU A 102 5.40 5.68 14.79
N ASP A 103 5.62 5.26 16.02
CA ASP A 103 5.36 6.10 17.20
C ASP A 103 6.16 7.40 17.14
N GLY A 104 7.43 7.33 16.76
CA GLY A 104 8.28 8.50 16.60
C GLY A 104 7.75 9.46 15.53
N MET A 105 7.30 8.93 14.42
CA MET A 105 6.73 9.74 13.33
C MET A 105 5.43 10.42 13.76
N ILE A 106 4.57 9.70 14.48
CA ILE A 106 3.30 10.26 14.99
C ILE A 106 3.58 11.41 15.96
N ARG A 107 4.49 11.20 16.91
CA ARG A 107 4.86 12.24 17.87
C ARG A 107 5.43 13.47 17.17
N ALA A 108 6.28 13.26 16.16
CA ALA A 108 6.82 14.37 15.37
C ALA A 108 5.73 15.13 14.64
N ALA A 109 4.74 14.45 14.06
CA ALA A 109 3.61 15.07 13.39
C ALA A 109 2.73 15.85 14.35
N ILE A 110 2.50 15.32 15.54
CA ILE A 110 1.74 16.02 16.59
C ILE A 110 2.46 17.32 16.97
N ARG A 111 3.77 17.29 17.16
CA ARG A 111 4.56 18.49 17.47
C ARG A 111 4.54 19.48 16.30
N SER A 112 4.76 19.02 15.09
CA SER A 112 4.83 19.85 13.90
C SER A 112 3.52 20.56 13.60
N THR A 113 2.38 19.90 13.81
CA THR A 113 1.05 20.49 13.57
C THR A 113 0.53 21.27 14.76
N GLY A 114 1.17 21.17 15.93
CA GLY A 114 0.67 21.80 17.16
C GLY A 114 -0.61 21.17 17.68
N ALA A 115 -0.87 19.91 17.35
CA ALA A 115 -2.10 19.21 17.74
C ALA A 115 -2.24 19.11 19.26
N GLN A 116 -3.43 19.39 19.77
CA GLN A 116 -3.73 19.39 21.20
C GLN A 116 -4.83 18.38 21.58
N GLY A 117 -5.55 17.85 20.61
CA GLY A 117 -6.62 16.90 20.88
C GLY A 117 -7.21 16.31 19.60
N MET A 118 -8.30 15.58 19.77
CA MET A 118 -8.95 14.84 18.68
C MET A 118 -9.41 15.73 17.53
N GLN A 119 -9.73 16.99 17.78
CA GLN A 119 -10.13 17.92 16.74
C GLN A 119 -9.03 18.17 15.71
N ASP A 120 -7.78 17.89 16.09
CA ASP A 120 -6.61 18.10 15.22
C ASP A 120 -6.20 16.83 14.46
N MET A 121 -6.94 15.73 14.60
CA MET A 121 -6.61 14.45 13.98
C MET A 121 -6.43 14.54 12.46
N GLY A 122 -7.29 15.32 11.80
CA GLY A 122 -7.21 15.53 10.35
C GLY A 122 -5.87 16.12 9.92
N ASN A 123 -5.38 17.11 10.67
CA ASN A 123 -4.09 17.74 10.38
C ASN A 123 -2.91 16.76 10.57
N VAL A 124 -2.94 16.00 11.67
CA VAL A 124 -1.91 15.01 11.97
C VAL A 124 -1.89 13.92 10.89
N MET A 125 -3.06 13.38 10.54
CA MET A 125 -3.17 12.36 9.50
C MET A 125 -2.73 12.90 8.13
N GLY A 126 -3.10 14.13 7.81
CA GLY A 126 -2.69 14.77 6.54
C GLY A 126 -1.19 14.90 6.40
N GLU A 127 -0.48 15.19 7.49
CA GLU A 127 0.98 15.26 7.47
C GLU A 127 1.63 13.88 7.40
N LEU A 128 1.04 12.88 8.07
CA LEU A 128 1.59 11.51 8.10
C LEU A 128 1.39 10.73 6.82
N ARG A 129 0.25 10.85 6.17
CA ARG A 129 -0.09 10.02 5.00
C ARG A 129 1.00 9.93 3.94
N PRO A 130 1.56 11.05 3.45
CA PRO A 130 2.60 10.95 2.43
C PRO A 130 3.87 10.25 2.92
N GLN A 131 4.15 10.33 4.22
CA GLN A 131 5.37 9.75 4.80
C GLN A 131 5.26 8.24 5.03
N VAL A 132 4.05 7.73 5.27
CA VAL A 132 3.82 6.33 5.68
C VAL A 132 3.08 5.52 4.63
N LEU A 133 2.74 6.12 3.50
CA LEU A 133 1.99 5.46 2.43
C LEU A 133 2.66 4.14 2.02
N GLY A 134 1.90 3.05 2.10
CA GLY A 134 2.40 1.73 1.75
C GLY A 134 3.31 1.10 2.78
N ARG A 135 3.59 1.79 3.90
CA ARG A 135 4.50 1.31 4.95
C ARG A 135 3.78 0.93 6.25
N VAL A 136 2.50 1.22 6.35
CA VAL A 136 1.66 0.92 7.51
C VAL A 136 0.22 0.74 7.06
N ASP A 137 -0.53 -0.11 7.78
CA ASP A 137 -1.96 -0.21 7.58
C ASP A 137 -2.63 1.07 8.11
N MET A 138 -3.46 1.72 7.28
CA MET A 138 -4.06 3.01 7.63
C MET A 138 -5.04 2.91 8.81
N GLY A 139 -5.71 1.79 8.97
CA GLY A 139 -6.57 1.56 10.15
C GLY A 139 -5.76 1.50 11.42
N HIS A 140 -4.62 0.82 11.40
CA HIS A 140 -3.70 0.75 12.52
C HIS A 140 -3.14 2.14 12.86
N LEU A 141 -2.73 2.88 11.84
CA LEU A 141 -2.24 4.26 12.01
C LEU A 141 -3.28 5.14 12.69
N SER A 142 -4.52 5.10 12.22
CA SER A 142 -5.62 5.89 12.79
C SER A 142 -5.84 5.59 14.27
N LYS A 143 -5.81 4.31 14.64
CA LYS A 143 -5.94 3.89 16.05
C LYS A 143 -4.82 4.46 16.91
N LYS A 144 -3.59 4.40 16.45
CA LYS A 144 -2.43 4.91 17.19
C LYS A 144 -2.49 6.43 17.34
N VAL A 145 -2.86 7.13 16.29
CA VAL A 145 -3.00 8.59 16.34
C VAL A 145 -4.08 8.99 17.34
N ARG A 146 -5.23 8.33 17.32
CA ARG A 146 -6.30 8.57 18.29
C ARG A 146 -5.83 8.37 19.71
N ALA A 147 -5.14 7.27 19.97
CA ALA A 147 -4.65 6.95 21.31
C ALA A 147 -3.70 8.02 21.83
N LEU A 148 -2.80 8.50 20.97
CA LEU A 148 -1.84 9.53 21.36
C LEU A 148 -2.46 10.91 21.53
N LEU A 149 -3.50 11.25 20.74
CA LEU A 149 -4.21 12.53 20.86
C LEU A 149 -5.19 12.54 22.03
N ALA A 150 -5.75 11.39 22.39
CA ALA A 150 -6.70 11.30 23.50
C ALA A 150 -6.00 11.22 24.86
N GLY A 151 -4.76 10.77 24.86
CA GLY A 151 -3.95 10.67 26.06
C GLY A 151 -3.11 11.88 26.30
#